data_945564632b80581953ade21f97811f70
#
_entry.id   945564632b80581953ade21f97811f70
#
_cell.length_a   1.000
_cell.length_b   1.000
_cell.length_c   1.000
_cell.angle_alpha   90.00
_cell.angle_beta   90.00
_cell.angle_gamma   90.00
#
_symmetry.space_group_name_H-M   'P 1'
#
loop_
_entity.id
_entity.type
_entity.pdbx_description
1 polymer ?
#
loop_
_entity_poly.entity_id
_entity_poly.type
_entity_poly.pdbx_seq_one_letter_code
_entity_poly.pdbx_strand_id
1 'polypeptide(L)'
;MNIVDLLDPVVDRVLSAGKLLSAEWYRIGGPRGHGDKAAIDFEIEAQLRLDLLQLLDVDFWGEETETLMTGHQFCWVVDPNDGTADFLKHRAGSAISVGLLRNAMPVLGVVYAPI
;
A
#
# COMPACT_ATOMS: atom_id res chain seq x y z
N MET A 1 -8.34 18.30 12.62
CA MET A 1 -8.72 17.15 11.79
C MET A 1 -9.03 15.95 12.66
N ASN A 2 -10.11 15.25 12.35
CA ASN A 2 -10.47 14.01 13.04
C ASN A 2 -9.93 12.82 12.25
N ILE A 3 -9.09 11.99 12.87
CA ILE A 3 -8.48 10.81 12.22
C ILE A 3 -9.56 9.84 11.73
N VAL A 4 -10.68 9.72 12.44
CA VAL A 4 -11.79 8.83 12.04
C VAL A 4 -12.31 9.20 10.63
N ASP A 5 -12.29 10.47 10.26
CA ASP A 5 -12.76 10.92 8.95
C ASP A 5 -11.84 10.49 7.80
N LEU A 6 -10.62 10.02 8.10
CA LEU A 6 -9.70 9.49 7.10
C LEU A 6 -9.98 8.02 6.76
N LEU A 7 -10.69 7.29 7.62
CA LEU A 7 -10.83 5.84 7.45
C LEU A 7 -11.50 5.47 6.13
N ASP A 8 -12.68 6.01 5.83
CA ASP A 8 -13.39 5.69 4.60
C ASP A 8 -12.62 6.06 3.33
N PRO A 9 -12.04 7.28 3.23
CA PRO A 9 -11.18 7.60 2.07
C PRO A 9 -9.98 6.66 1.92
N VAL A 10 -9.34 6.26 3.01
CA VAL A 10 -8.22 5.31 2.95
C VAL A 10 -8.70 3.94 2.48
N VAL A 11 -9.83 3.45 3.01
CA VAL A 11 -10.41 2.18 2.56
C VAL A 11 -10.69 2.22 1.07
N ASP A 12 -11.26 3.30 0.54
CA ASP A 12 -11.53 3.44 -0.89
C ASP A 12 -10.25 3.32 -1.73
N ARG A 13 -9.16 3.95 -1.29
CA ARG A 13 -7.87 3.88 -1.99
C ARG A 13 -7.28 2.47 -1.95
N VAL A 14 -7.40 1.79 -0.81
CA VAL A 14 -6.91 0.42 -0.66
C VAL A 14 -7.73 -0.56 -1.51
N LEU A 15 -9.04 -0.38 -1.58
CA LEU A 15 -9.89 -1.19 -2.47
C LEU A 15 -9.52 -0.99 -3.95
N SER A 16 -9.24 0.24 -4.35
CA SER A 16 -8.78 0.54 -5.72
C SER A 16 -7.42 -0.12 -6.00
N ALA A 17 -6.49 -0.07 -5.05
CA ALA A 17 -5.21 -0.76 -5.16
C ALA A 17 -5.39 -2.28 -5.25
N GLY A 18 -6.35 -2.84 -4.53
CA GLY A 18 -6.69 -4.25 -4.59
C GLY A 18 -7.13 -4.70 -5.99
N LYS A 19 -7.84 -3.84 -6.72
CA LYS A 19 -8.19 -4.12 -8.12
C LYS A 19 -6.97 -4.24 -9.01
N LEU A 20 -5.96 -3.40 -8.80
CA LEU A 20 -4.69 -3.48 -9.54
C LEU A 20 -3.94 -4.76 -9.20
N LEU A 21 -3.90 -5.13 -7.93
CA LEU A 21 -3.24 -6.36 -7.49
C LEU A 21 -3.92 -7.59 -8.09
N SER A 22 -5.25 -7.66 -8.07
CA SER A 22 -6.03 -8.74 -8.66
C SER A 22 -5.82 -8.84 -10.16
N ALA A 23 -5.82 -7.71 -10.87
CA ALA A 23 -5.60 -7.68 -12.32
C ALA A 23 -4.22 -8.23 -12.67
N GLU A 24 -3.20 -7.90 -11.89
CA GLU A 24 -1.85 -8.42 -12.11
C GLU A 24 -1.80 -9.94 -11.83
N TRP A 25 -2.48 -10.40 -10.78
CA TRP A 25 -2.58 -11.83 -10.46
C TRP A 25 -3.15 -12.65 -11.62
N TYR A 26 -4.22 -12.14 -12.24
CA TYR A 26 -4.89 -12.82 -13.35
C TYR A 26 -4.32 -12.46 -14.73
N ARG A 27 -3.21 -11.74 -14.77
CA ARG A 27 -2.57 -11.34 -16.02
C ARG A 27 -2.19 -12.56 -16.84
N ILE A 28 -2.42 -12.51 -18.15
CA ILE A 28 -1.99 -13.55 -19.08
C ILE A 28 -0.46 -13.63 -19.03
N GLY A 29 0.08 -14.82 -18.78
CA GLY A 29 1.51 -15.02 -18.57
C GLY A 29 1.98 -14.85 -17.13
N GLY A 30 1.06 -14.53 -16.22
CA GLY A 30 1.34 -14.39 -14.80
C GLY A 30 1.81 -12.99 -14.40
N PRO A 31 1.98 -12.75 -13.08
CA PRO A 31 2.49 -11.49 -12.57
C PRO A 31 3.91 -11.19 -13.07
N ARG A 32 4.19 -9.93 -13.37
CA ARG A 32 5.51 -9.48 -13.85
C ARG A 32 6.48 -9.34 -12.69
N GLY A 33 7.67 -9.89 -12.84
CA GLY A 33 8.73 -9.80 -11.83
C GLY A 33 9.41 -11.14 -11.59
N HIS A 34 10.33 -11.16 -10.63
CA HIS A 34 11.01 -12.38 -10.22
C HIS A 34 11.62 -12.23 -8.83
N GLY A 35 11.79 -13.35 -8.12
CA GLY A 35 12.28 -13.34 -6.74
C GLY A 35 11.25 -12.70 -5.80
N ASP A 36 11.63 -11.60 -5.19
CA ASP A 36 10.79 -10.81 -4.29
C ASP A 36 10.46 -9.41 -4.86
N LYS A 37 10.61 -9.23 -6.19
CA LYS A 37 10.39 -7.95 -6.86
C LYS A 37 9.33 -8.09 -7.95
N ALA A 38 8.16 -7.50 -7.70
CA ALA A 38 7.04 -7.46 -8.62
C ALA A 38 6.83 -6.03 -9.14
N ALA A 39 6.61 -5.90 -10.44
CA ALA A 39 6.38 -4.60 -11.06
C ALA A 39 5.16 -3.89 -10.46
N ILE A 40 4.11 -4.63 -10.14
CA ILE A 40 2.87 -4.08 -9.59
C ILE A 40 3.08 -3.41 -8.21
N ASP A 41 4.05 -3.88 -7.43
CA ASP A 41 4.32 -3.34 -6.10
C ASP A 41 4.69 -1.86 -6.17
N PHE A 42 5.57 -1.50 -7.10
CA PHE A 42 5.95 -0.10 -7.32
C PHE A 42 4.75 0.72 -7.83
N GLU A 43 4.00 0.19 -8.79
CA GLU A 43 2.85 0.89 -9.38
C GLU A 43 1.78 1.20 -8.31
N ILE A 44 1.45 0.22 -7.46
CA ILE A 44 0.49 0.39 -6.38
C ILE A 44 1.00 1.40 -5.36
N GLU A 45 2.25 1.28 -4.91
CA GLU A 45 2.77 2.20 -3.90
C GLU A 45 2.84 3.62 -4.42
N ALA A 46 3.26 3.84 -5.68
CA ALA A 46 3.29 5.17 -6.28
C ALA A 46 1.91 5.81 -6.30
N GLN A 47 0.87 5.05 -6.64
CA GLN A 47 -0.50 5.55 -6.65
C GLN A 47 -1.02 5.82 -5.25
N LEU A 48 -0.80 4.91 -4.30
CA LEU A 48 -1.18 5.11 -2.91
C LEU A 48 -0.47 6.34 -2.31
N ARG A 49 0.80 6.54 -2.62
CA ARG A 49 1.55 7.71 -2.17
C ARG A 49 0.87 9.01 -2.59
N LEU A 50 0.52 9.14 -3.87
CA LEU A 50 -0.19 10.31 -4.37
C LEU A 50 -1.52 10.50 -3.66
N ASP A 51 -2.31 9.45 -3.56
CA ASP A 51 -3.65 9.48 -2.97
C ASP A 51 -3.62 9.82 -1.48
N LEU A 52 -2.74 9.16 -0.73
CA LEU A 52 -2.64 9.36 0.72
C LEU A 52 -2.11 10.74 1.08
N LEU A 53 -1.10 11.23 0.35
CA LEU A 53 -0.57 12.57 0.58
C LEU A 53 -1.55 13.67 0.20
N GLN A 54 -2.50 13.41 -0.72
CA GLN A 54 -3.62 14.32 -0.98
C GLN A 54 -4.63 14.35 0.17
N LEU A 55 -4.84 13.22 0.84
CA LEU A 55 -5.72 13.15 2.01
C LEU A 55 -5.09 13.83 3.23
N LEU A 56 -3.81 13.61 3.45
CA LEU A 56 -3.04 14.18 4.56
C LEU A 56 -1.58 14.29 4.13
N ASP A 57 -1.10 15.52 3.96
CA ASP A 57 0.24 15.83 3.47
C ASP A 57 1.24 15.78 4.63
N VAL A 58 1.76 14.61 4.89
CA VAL A 58 2.65 14.29 6.02
C VAL A 58 3.81 13.42 5.54
N ASP A 59 4.57 12.84 6.47
CA ASP A 59 5.66 11.93 6.12
C ASP A 59 5.12 10.63 5.50
N PHE A 60 5.96 9.97 4.72
CA PHE A 60 5.61 8.74 4.00
C PHE A 60 6.77 7.75 4.05
N TRP A 61 6.45 6.52 4.43
CA TRP A 61 7.39 5.40 4.45
C TRP A 61 6.77 4.20 3.72
N GLY A 62 7.36 3.84 2.59
CA GLY A 62 6.98 2.66 1.82
C GLY A 62 8.22 1.86 1.44
N GLU A 63 8.00 0.65 0.92
CA GLU A 63 9.08 -0.27 0.57
C GLU A 63 9.67 0.00 -0.81
N GLU A 64 8.87 0.58 -1.72
CA GLU A 64 9.21 0.66 -3.15
C GLU A 64 9.60 2.06 -3.61
N THR A 65 9.02 3.09 -3.00
CA THR A 65 9.27 4.49 -3.35
C THR A 65 10.15 5.15 -2.31
N GLU A 66 10.68 6.34 -2.66
CA GLU A 66 11.55 7.08 -1.78
C GLU A 66 10.86 7.47 -0.48
N THR A 67 11.50 7.21 0.65
CA THR A 67 11.02 7.59 1.96
C THR A 67 11.07 9.10 2.14
N LEU A 68 9.95 9.68 2.59
CA LEU A 68 9.83 11.11 2.90
C LEU A 68 9.69 11.26 4.42
N MET A 69 10.80 11.53 5.11
CA MET A 69 10.86 11.67 6.58
C MET A 69 11.37 13.04 6.95
N THR A 70 10.44 13.94 7.32
CA THR A 70 10.77 15.34 7.66
C THR A 70 10.69 15.62 9.16
N GLY A 71 10.34 14.61 9.97
CA GLY A 71 10.08 14.77 11.39
C GLY A 71 8.63 15.18 11.71
N HIS A 72 7.72 15.05 10.76
CA HIS A 72 6.30 15.32 11.00
C HIS A 72 5.75 14.36 12.05
N GLN A 73 4.78 14.84 12.86
CA GLN A 73 4.16 13.97 13.88
C GLN A 73 3.37 12.81 13.26
N PHE A 74 2.85 12.96 12.03
CA PHE A 74 2.16 11.90 11.31
C PHE A 74 3.03 11.31 10.21
N CYS A 75 2.88 10.01 9.97
CA CYS A 75 3.57 9.28 8.90
C CYS A 75 2.68 8.18 8.34
N TRP A 76 2.49 8.18 7.02
CA TRP A 76 1.91 7.04 6.32
C TRP A 76 2.94 5.92 6.22
N VAL A 77 2.51 4.68 6.48
CA VAL A 77 3.34 3.48 6.28
C VAL A 77 2.58 2.55 5.35
N VAL A 78 3.22 2.19 4.22
CA VAL A 78 2.57 1.41 3.17
C VAL A 78 3.40 0.20 2.80
N ASP A 79 2.75 -0.96 2.76
CA ASP A 79 3.25 -2.16 2.10
C ASP A 79 2.28 -2.50 0.97
N PRO A 80 2.68 -2.31 -0.30
CA PRO A 80 1.79 -2.50 -1.45
C PRO A 80 1.48 -3.97 -1.72
N ASN A 81 2.29 -4.90 -1.23
CA ASN A 81 2.12 -6.32 -1.45
C ASN A 81 2.91 -7.12 -0.42
N ASP A 82 2.31 -7.38 0.72
CA ASP A 82 2.88 -8.28 1.71
C ASP A 82 2.77 -9.71 1.18
N GLY A 83 3.90 -10.35 0.95
CA GLY A 83 3.96 -11.67 0.33
C GLY A 83 4.30 -11.65 -1.16
N THR A 84 5.10 -10.69 -1.62
CA THR A 84 5.50 -10.53 -3.03
C THR A 84 6.06 -11.81 -3.64
N ALA A 85 6.95 -12.54 -2.95
CA ALA A 85 7.55 -13.76 -3.47
C ALA A 85 6.49 -14.84 -3.73
N ASP A 86 5.54 -15.02 -2.82
CA ASP A 86 4.43 -15.96 -3.00
C ASP A 86 3.48 -15.51 -4.11
N PHE A 87 3.23 -14.21 -4.20
CA PHE A 87 2.42 -13.63 -5.27
C PHE A 87 3.00 -13.98 -6.65
N LEU A 88 4.30 -13.81 -6.83
CA LEU A 88 4.98 -14.12 -8.10
C LEU A 88 4.98 -15.62 -8.42
N LYS A 89 4.90 -16.49 -7.40
CA LYS A 89 4.75 -17.93 -7.55
C LYS A 89 3.29 -18.36 -7.71
N HIS A 90 2.39 -17.41 -7.85
CA HIS A 90 0.94 -17.63 -7.95
C HIS A 90 0.35 -18.34 -6.74
N ARG A 91 0.82 -17.95 -5.54
CA ARG A 91 0.28 -18.41 -4.25
C ARG A 91 -0.56 -17.29 -3.65
N ALA A 92 -1.78 -17.61 -3.23
CA ALA A 92 -2.71 -16.65 -2.63
C ALA A 92 -2.23 -16.20 -1.24
N GLY A 93 -2.80 -15.09 -0.76
CA GLY A 93 -2.54 -14.57 0.58
C GLY A 93 -1.86 -13.22 0.63
N SER A 94 -1.54 -12.63 -0.52
CA SER A 94 -0.97 -11.27 -0.59
C SER A 94 -1.94 -10.24 -0.03
N ALA A 95 -1.40 -9.26 0.68
CA ALA A 95 -2.19 -8.20 1.29
C ALA A 95 -1.58 -6.82 1.03
N ILE A 96 -2.45 -5.83 0.88
CA ILE A 96 -2.07 -4.42 0.86
C ILE A 96 -2.28 -3.89 2.28
N SER A 97 -1.28 -3.20 2.81
CA SER A 97 -1.32 -2.66 4.16
C SER A 97 -1.03 -1.16 4.13
N VAL A 98 -1.91 -0.37 4.74
CA VAL A 98 -1.73 1.07 4.93
C VAL A 98 -1.94 1.39 6.39
N GLY A 99 -0.97 2.05 7.00
CA GLY A 99 -1.06 2.54 8.36
C GLY A 99 -0.80 4.04 8.44
N LEU A 100 -1.39 4.69 9.44
CA LEU A 100 -1.06 6.05 9.81
C LEU A 100 -0.53 6.03 11.23
N LEU A 101 0.69 6.54 11.41
CA LEU A 101 1.32 6.70 12.71
C LEU A 101 1.20 8.15 13.17
N ARG A 102 1.00 8.35 14.46
CA ARG A 102 1.12 9.65 15.11
C ARG A 102 2.15 9.52 16.21
N ASN A 103 3.23 10.30 16.15
CA ASN A 103 4.35 10.19 17.09
C ASN A 103 4.82 8.73 17.24
N ALA A 104 5.00 8.04 16.13
CA ALA A 104 5.41 6.65 16.02
C ALA A 104 4.40 5.62 16.58
N MET A 105 3.17 6.02 16.91
CA MET A 105 2.12 5.14 17.41
C MET A 105 1.01 4.96 16.35
N PRO A 106 0.56 3.73 16.08
CA PRO A 106 -0.52 3.52 15.11
C PRO A 106 -1.83 4.17 15.56
N VAL A 107 -2.47 4.93 14.68
CA VAL A 107 -3.76 5.55 14.92
C VAL A 107 -4.83 5.16 13.91
N LEU A 108 -4.41 4.58 12.78
CA LEU A 108 -5.30 4.06 11.74
C LEU A 108 -4.58 2.95 11.00
N GLY A 109 -5.30 1.91 10.60
CA GLY A 109 -4.74 0.84 9.81
C GLY A 109 -5.80 0.17 8.95
N VAL A 110 -5.43 -0.18 7.71
CA VAL A 110 -6.25 -0.92 6.77
C VAL A 110 -5.39 -2.00 6.13
N VAL A 111 -5.85 -3.23 6.21
CA VAL A 111 -5.22 -4.39 5.56
C VAL A 111 -6.26 -5.06 4.68
N TYR A 112 -5.91 -5.34 3.44
CA TYR A 112 -6.82 -5.95 2.48
C TYR A 112 -6.12 -7.01 1.65
N ALA A 113 -6.64 -8.23 1.68
CA ALA A 113 -6.18 -9.36 0.87
C ALA A 113 -7.21 -9.62 -0.23
N PRO A 114 -6.99 -9.13 -1.46
CA PRO A 114 -7.99 -9.26 -2.54
C PRO A 114 -8.05 -10.63 -3.19
N ILE A 115 -7.09 -11.51 -2.89
CA ILE A 115 -6.93 -12.83 -3.56
C ILE A 115 -6.94 -13.94 -2.52
#